data_1b8458ca7be1b5a8266285760be26ab5
#
_entry.id   1b8458ca7be1b5a8266285760be26ab5
#
_cell.length_a   1.000
_cell.length_b   1.000
_cell.length_c   1.000
_cell.angle_alpha   90.00
_cell.angle_beta   90.00
_cell.angle_gamma   90.00
#
_symmetry.space_group_name_H-M   'P 1'
#
loop_
_entity.id
_entity.type
_entity.pdbx_description
1 polymer ?
#
loop_
_entity_poly.entity_id
_entity_poly.type
_entity_poly.pdbx_seq_one_letter_code
_entity_poly.pdbx_strand_id
1 'polypeptide(L)'
;MKIELNNKKIIFDNNQNKTEIHPIWLRERVRDEKYLDKNNDQRLFDPSFLNDINIENAQIKNNFLQLTFNDGVTSKFDINKLKSELLDLENLSNTVKQKFWDSSLKNNPTYKFNENFYESREMYDLLKSFYEYGFVIIKNVPTKNNYIVDFANSIGSIRPTNFGEF
;
A
#
# COMPACT_ATOMS: atom_id res chain seq x y z
N MET A 1 13.57 6.81 -17.72
CA MET A 1 13.19 6.96 -16.31
C MET A 1 14.39 7.19 -15.43
N LYS A 2 14.40 8.23 -14.62
CA LYS A 2 15.50 8.59 -13.73
C LYS A 2 15.00 9.19 -12.42
N ILE A 3 15.88 9.16 -11.42
CA ILE A 3 15.72 9.91 -10.18
C ILE A 3 16.69 11.07 -10.24
N GLU A 4 16.20 12.29 -10.02
CA GLU A 4 16.96 13.53 -10.04
C GLU A 4 16.96 14.17 -8.66
N LEU A 5 18.04 14.89 -8.35
CA LEU A 5 18.13 15.76 -7.18
C LEU A 5 17.88 17.21 -7.59
N ASN A 6 17.01 17.88 -6.88
CA ASN A 6 16.79 19.31 -7.05
C ASN A 6 16.55 19.95 -5.67
N ASN A 7 17.52 20.75 -5.19
CA ASN A 7 17.43 21.46 -3.91
C ASN A 7 16.93 20.59 -2.74
N LYS A 8 17.56 19.44 -2.54
CA LYS A 8 17.17 18.43 -1.52
C LYS A 8 15.84 17.73 -1.78
N LYS A 9 15.19 18.00 -2.91
CA LYS A 9 14.00 17.30 -3.35
C LYS A 9 14.39 16.13 -4.25
N ILE A 10 13.73 15.02 -4.07
CA ILE A 10 13.91 13.83 -4.89
C ILE A 10 12.81 13.80 -5.94
N ILE A 11 13.18 13.85 -7.20
CA ILE A 11 12.25 13.88 -8.31
C ILE A 11 12.34 12.58 -9.10
N PHE A 12 11.22 11.89 -9.22
CA PHE A 12 11.04 10.78 -10.13
C PHE A 12 10.57 11.29 -11.49
N ASP A 13 11.33 10.99 -12.53
CA ASP A 13 11.01 11.35 -13.90
C ASP A 13 10.78 10.08 -14.73
N ASN A 14 9.55 9.86 -15.18
CA ASN A 14 9.14 8.74 -16.02
C ASN A 14 9.07 9.08 -17.51
N ASN A 15 9.68 10.19 -17.95
CA ASN A 15 9.63 10.78 -19.30
C ASN A 15 8.28 11.39 -19.73
N GLN A 16 7.22 11.19 -18.97
CA GLN A 16 5.90 11.80 -19.20
C GLN A 16 5.59 12.83 -18.12
N ASN A 17 5.92 12.49 -16.88
CA ASN A 17 5.65 13.31 -15.71
C ASN A 17 6.87 13.37 -14.78
N LYS A 18 7.02 14.49 -14.09
CA LYS A 18 7.96 14.66 -12.98
C LYS A 18 7.17 14.69 -11.68
N THR A 19 7.45 13.77 -10.80
CA THR A 19 6.78 13.65 -9.50
C THR A 19 7.80 13.81 -8.38
N GLU A 20 7.53 14.72 -7.44
CA GLU A 20 8.34 14.85 -6.23
C GLU A 20 8.03 13.70 -5.28
N ILE A 21 9.07 12.99 -4.83
CA ILE A 21 8.95 11.92 -3.84
C ILE A 21 8.93 12.55 -2.45
N HIS A 22 7.88 12.30 -1.69
CA HIS A 22 7.73 12.86 -0.36
C HIS A 22 8.78 12.29 0.61
N PRO A 23 9.44 13.12 1.46
CA PRO A 23 10.48 12.66 2.39
C PRO A 23 10.03 11.54 3.34
N ILE A 24 8.80 11.59 3.85
CA ILE A 24 8.23 10.54 4.71
C ILE A 24 8.21 9.20 3.97
N TRP A 25 7.82 9.16 2.71
CA TRP A 25 7.79 7.93 1.91
C TRP A 25 9.16 7.25 1.82
N LEU A 26 10.25 8.05 1.72
CA LEU A 26 11.62 7.54 1.74
C LEU A 26 12.04 7.14 3.17
N ARG A 27 11.70 7.97 4.17
CA ARG A 27 12.06 7.69 5.57
C ARG A 27 11.45 6.38 6.09
N GLU A 28 10.22 6.09 5.73
CA GLU A 28 9.56 4.82 6.05
C GLU A 28 10.21 3.59 5.42
N ARG A 29 10.95 3.76 4.33
CA ARG A 29 11.65 2.69 3.60
C ARG A 29 13.08 2.46 4.05
N VAL A 30 13.52 3.13 5.13
CA VAL A 30 14.83 2.88 5.73
C VAL A 30 14.86 1.47 6.31
N ARG A 31 15.75 0.63 5.77
CA ARG A 31 15.92 -0.78 6.16
C ARG A 31 17.08 -0.91 7.16
N ASP A 32 16.93 -0.33 8.33
CA ASP A 32 17.84 -0.47 9.45
C ASP A 32 17.14 -1.29 10.55
N GLU A 33 17.88 -2.16 11.24
CA GLU A 33 17.38 -3.03 12.32
C GLU A 33 16.71 -2.25 13.46
N LYS A 34 17.03 -0.99 13.60
CA LYS A 34 16.38 -0.09 14.58
C LYS A 34 14.94 0.27 14.20
N TYR A 35 14.60 0.15 12.92
CA TYR A 35 13.33 0.61 12.39
C TYR A 35 12.49 -0.51 11.74
N LEU A 36 13.12 -1.67 11.48
CA LEU A 36 12.48 -2.77 10.79
C LEU A 36 12.88 -4.10 11.44
N ASP A 37 11.90 -4.93 11.77
CA ASP A 37 12.16 -6.31 12.23
C ASP A 37 12.68 -7.16 11.07
N LYS A 38 13.82 -7.82 11.30
CA LYS A 38 14.50 -8.63 10.27
C LYS A 38 13.70 -9.86 9.81
N ASN A 39 12.83 -10.39 10.67
CA ASN A 39 12.17 -11.67 10.41
C ASN A 39 10.90 -11.49 9.56
N ASN A 40 10.25 -10.35 9.67
CA ASN A 40 8.94 -10.15 9.10
C ASN A 40 8.77 -8.81 8.34
N ASP A 41 9.85 -8.00 8.24
CA ASP A 41 9.86 -6.66 7.63
C ASP A 41 8.83 -5.70 8.28
N GLN A 42 8.45 -5.95 9.54
CA GLN A 42 7.52 -5.09 10.26
C GLN A 42 8.21 -3.85 10.79
N ARG A 43 7.57 -2.69 10.68
CA ARG A 43 8.10 -1.45 11.26
C ARG A 43 8.08 -1.52 12.77
N LEU A 44 9.18 -1.11 13.41
CA LEU A 44 9.34 -1.04 14.87
C LEU A 44 8.98 0.34 15.44
N PHE A 45 8.39 1.20 14.64
CA PHE A 45 7.92 2.53 15.02
C PHE A 45 6.60 2.87 14.33
N ASP A 46 5.82 3.75 14.92
CA ASP A 46 4.59 4.28 14.31
C ASP A 46 4.95 5.47 13.40
N PRO A 47 4.69 5.39 12.09
CA PRO A 47 4.96 6.48 11.15
C PRO A 47 4.24 7.79 11.46
N SER A 48 3.15 7.76 12.23
CA SER A 48 2.41 8.96 12.63
C SER A 48 3.23 9.91 13.51
N PHE A 49 4.30 9.40 14.14
CA PHE A 49 5.23 10.22 14.91
C PHE A 49 6.33 10.87 14.07
N LEU A 50 6.40 10.56 12.77
CA LEU A 50 7.34 11.20 11.84
C LEU A 50 6.80 12.57 11.37
N ASN A 51 6.69 13.50 12.31
CA ASN A 51 6.27 14.87 11.98
C ASN A 51 7.42 15.62 11.29
N ASP A 52 7.09 16.43 10.29
CA ASP A 52 7.98 17.37 9.62
C ASP A 52 9.32 16.76 9.11
N ILE A 53 9.26 15.52 8.62
CA ILE A 53 10.44 14.88 8.02
C ILE A 53 10.83 15.59 6.73
N ASN A 54 12.09 16.02 6.70
CA ASN A 54 12.71 16.68 5.56
C ASN A 54 14.07 16.06 5.22
N ILE A 55 14.56 16.28 4.02
CA ILE A 55 15.87 15.83 3.56
C ILE A 55 16.89 16.96 3.81
N GLU A 56 17.86 16.72 4.66
CA GLU A 56 18.96 17.66 4.92
C GLU A 56 20.08 17.55 3.91
N ASN A 57 20.40 16.30 3.52
CA ASN A 57 21.41 16.03 2.53
C ASN A 57 21.00 14.91 1.60
N ALA A 58 21.32 15.06 0.31
CA ALA A 58 21.03 14.08 -0.71
C ALA A 58 22.15 14.03 -1.74
N GLN A 59 22.60 12.83 -2.09
CA GLN A 59 23.58 12.63 -3.17
C GLN A 59 23.31 11.30 -3.90
N ILE A 60 23.64 11.28 -5.20
CA ILE A 60 23.63 10.07 -6.01
C ILE A 60 25.06 9.64 -6.24
N LYS A 61 25.39 8.41 -5.83
CA LYS A 61 26.72 7.83 -6.04
C LYS A 61 26.58 6.33 -6.35
N ASN A 62 27.23 5.88 -7.41
CA ASN A 62 27.26 4.46 -7.81
C ASN A 62 25.87 3.79 -7.85
N ASN A 63 24.90 4.46 -8.47
CA ASN A 63 23.50 4.01 -8.56
C ASN A 63 22.74 3.91 -7.22
N PHE A 64 23.28 4.52 -6.16
CA PHE A 64 22.59 4.65 -4.88
C PHE A 64 22.23 6.10 -4.61
N LEU A 65 21.00 6.31 -4.15
CA LEU A 65 20.55 7.55 -3.56
C LEU A 65 20.88 7.50 -2.06
N GLN A 66 21.80 8.36 -1.62
CA GLN A 66 22.18 8.50 -0.21
C GLN A 66 21.47 9.72 0.37
N LEU A 67 20.77 9.52 1.48
CA LEU A 67 19.99 10.56 2.13
C LEU A 67 20.38 10.71 3.60
N THR A 68 20.32 11.94 4.09
CA THR A 68 20.28 12.27 5.52
C THR A 68 19.00 13.05 5.77
N PHE A 69 18.21 12.58 6.74
CA PHE A 69 16.98 13.24 7.16
C PHE A 69 17.23 14.15 8.37
N ASN A 70 16.33 15.10 8.61
CA ASN A 70 16.43 16.06 9.72
C ASN A 70 16.28 15.42 11.10
N ASP A 71 15.82 14.18 11.20
CA ASP A 71 15.84 13.37 12.43
C ASP A 71 17.18 12.64 12.66
N GLY A 72 18.22 12.96 11.86
CA GLY A 72 19.56 12.39 11.94
C GLY A 72 19.71 11.02 11.30
N VAL A 73 18.64 10.45 10.75
CA VAL A 73 18.70 9.14 10.09
C VAL A 73 19.35 9.26 8.72
N THR A 74 20.29 8.36 8.43
CA THR A 74 20.94 8.24 7.12
C THR A 74 20.58 6.91 6.47
N SER A 75 20.39 6.88 5.16
CA SER A 75 20.11 5.65 4.43
C SER A 75 20.62 5.68 3.00
N LYS A 76 20.76 4.49 2.42
CA LYS A 76 21.12 4.27 1.01
C LYS A 76 20.03 3.48 0.34
N PHE A 77 19.51 3.99 -0.75
CA PHE A 77 18.48 3.35 -1.56
C PHE A 77 19.05 2.98 -2.94
N ASP A 78 18.86 1.74 -3.34
CA ASP A 78 19.15 1.32 -4.71
C ASP A 78 18.16 2.01 -5.66
N ILE A 79 18.68 2.78 -6.62
CA ILE A 79 17.87 3.56 -7.55
C ILE A 79 17.01 2.66 -8.45
N ASN A 80 17.49 1.47 -8.82
CA ASN A 80 16.70 0.56 -9.65
C ASN A 80 15.52 -0.02 -8.87
N LYS A 81 15.72 -0.35 -7.59
CA LYS A 81 14.61 -0.80 -6.72
C LYS A 81 13.59 0.31 -6.50
N LEU A 82 14.03 1.52 -6.19
CA LEU A 82 13.12 2.66 -6.06
C LEU A 82 12.31 2.91 -7.33
N LYS A 83 12.95 2.81 -8.50
CA LYS A 83 12.25 2.96 -9.78
C LYS A 83 11.20 1.88 -9.98
N SER A 84 11.49 0.61 -9.69
CA SER A 84 10.51 -0.46 -9.84
C SER A 84 9.30 -0.25 -8.92
N GLU A 85 9.52 0.10 -7.64
CA GLU A 85 8.43 0.40 -6.71
C GLU A 85 7.54 1.57 -7.17
N LEU A 86 8.14 2.64 -7.68
CA LEU A 86 7.40 3.80 -8.18
C LEU A 86 6.61 3.47 -9.45
N LEU A 87 7.15 2.60 -10.30
CA LEU A 87 6.46 2.12 -11.51
C LEU A 87 5.29 1.21 -11.18
N ASP A 88 5.48 0.31 -10.23
CA ASP A 88 4.41 -0.59 -9.82
C ASP A 88 3.22 0.19 -9.26
N LEU A 89 3.48 1.28 -8.52
CA LEU A 89 2.44 2.19 -8.05
C LEU A 89 1.68 2.89 -9.22
N GLU A 90 2.39 3.30 -10.27
CA GLU A 90 1.76 3.89 -11.46
C GLU A 90 0.94 2.85 -12.25
N ASN A 91 1.42 1.61 -12.36
CA ASN A 91 0.74 0.53 -13.08
C ASN A 91 -0.50 0.04 -12.35
N LEU A 92 -0.50 -0.01 -11.02
CA LEU A 92 -1.69 -0.34 -10.22
C LEU A 92 -2.84 0.65 -10.46
N SER A 93 -2.53 1.91 -10.81
CA SER A 93 -3.55 2.93 -11.09
C SER A 93 -4.37 2.67 -12.37
N ASN A 94 -3.94 1.74 -13.23
CA ASN A 94 -4.55 1.50 -14.55
C ASN A 94 -5.57 0.37 -14.58
N THR A 95 -5.73 -0.43 -13.53
CA THR A 95 -6.57 -1.63 -13.55
C THR A 95 -8.00 -1.42 -13.07
N VAL A 96 -8.20 -0.71 -11.98
CA VAL A 96 -9.54 -0.31 -11.48
C VAL A 96 -9.43 1.06 -10.83
N LYS A 97 -10.26 2.01 -11.26
CA LYS A 97 -10.32 3.34 -10.61
C LYS A 97 -10.90 3.19 -9.22
N GLN A 98 -10.06 3.41 -8.20
CA GLN A 98 -10.51 3.50 -6.82
C GLN A 98 -11.41 4.72 -6.65
N LYS A 99 -12.46 4.55 -5.86
CA LYS A 99 -13.39 5.61 -5.47
C LYS A 99 -13.11 5.99 -4.02
N PHE A 100 -12.55 7.15 -3.83
CA PHE A 100 -12.39 7.72 -2.49
C PHE A 100 -13.76 8.08 -1.91
N TRP A 101 -13.95 7.81 -0.62
CA TRP A 101 -15.19 8.06 0.07
C TRP A 101 -14.95 8.59 1.48
N ASP A 102 -15.95 9.29 2.00
CA ASP A 102 -16.01 9.84 3.35
C ASP A 102 -17.45 9.72 3.90
N SER A 103 -17.77 10.47 4.93
CA SER A 103 -19.11 10.48 5.55
C SER A 103 -20.25 10.91 4.61
N SER A 104 -19.94 11.45 3.43
CA SER A 104 -20.93 11.80 2.42
C SER A 104 -21.42 10.61 1.59
N LEU A 105 -20.78 9.45 1.69
CA LEU A 105 -21.20 8.23 0.98
C LEU A 105 -22.57 7.74 1.47
N LYS A 106 -23.62 8.05 0.70
CA LYS A 106 -25.00 7.69 1.05
C LYS A 106 -25.35 6.23 0.74
N ASN A 107 -24.79 5.69 -0.34
CA ASN A 107 -25.10 4.35 -0.84
C ASN A 107 -23.88 3.45 -0.69
N ASN A 108 -23.82 2.72 0.40
CA ASN A 108 -22.77 1.73 0.63
C ASN A 108 -22.91 0.54 -0.33
N PRO A 109 -21.80 0.00 -0.87
CA PRO A 109 -21.83 -1.22 -1.70
C PRO A 109 -22.34 -2.39 -0.86
N THR A 110 -23.63 -2.72 -1.01
CA THR A 110 -24.34 -3.70 -0.20
C THR A 110 -24.90 -4.81 -1.07
N TYR A 111 -24.62 -6.06 -0.68
CA TYR A 111 -25.02 -7.28 -1.38
C TYR A 111 -25.81 -8.19 -0.44
N LYS A 112 -26.64 -9.07 -1.02
CA LYS A 112 -27.39 -10.08 -0.24
C LYS A 112 -26.81 -11.46 -0.53
N PHE A 113 -26.45 -12.16 0.53
CA PHE A 113 -26.04 -13.55 0.42
C PHE A 113 -27.24 -14.45 0.08
N ASN A 114 -27.03 -15.41 -0.81
CA ASN A 114 -27.97 -16.49 -1.14
C ASN A 114 -27.18 -17.78 -1.45
N GLU A 115 -27.86 -18.91 -1.57
CA GLU A 115 -27.21 -20.22 -1.73
C GLU A 115 -26.35 -20.33 -3.02
N ASN A 116 -26.70 -19.59 -4.07
CA ASN A 116 -25.96 -19.58 -5.37
C ASN A 116 -25.00 -18.38 -5.47
N PHE A 117 -24.72 -17.70 -4.35
CA PHE A 117 -23.98 -16.44 -4.35
C PHE A 117 -22.60 -16.55 -5.01
N TYR A 118 -21.87 -17.63 -4.73
CA TYR A 118 -20.49 -17.80 -5.18
C TYR A 118 -20.34 -17.94 -6.72
N GLU A 119 -21.34 -18.49 -7.39
CA GLU A 119 -21.35 -18.68 -8.84
C GLU A 119 -22.14 -17.59 -9.58
N SER A 120 -22.61 -16.59 -8.84
CA SER A 120 -23.52 -15.58 -9.35
C SER A 120 -22.79 -14.37 -9.94
N ARG A 121 -23.51 -13.63 -10.79
CA ARG A 121 -23.06 -12.30 -11.23
C ARG A 121 -22.90 -11.34 -10.06
N GLU A 122 -23.65 -11.51 -8.98
CA GLU A 122 -23.58 -10.69 -7.78
C GLU A 122 -22.22 -10.81 -7.08
N MET A 123 -21.61 -12.00 -7.09
CA MET A 123 -20.25 -12.18 -6.56
C MET A 123 -19.22 -11.38 -7.36
N TYR A 124 -19.32 -11.38 -8.69
CA TYR A 124 -18.46 -10.56 -9.54
C TYR A 124 -18.62 -9.06 -9.24
N ASP A 125 -19.85 -8.58 -9.12
CA ASP A 125 -20.15 -7.18 -8.84
C ASP A 125 -19.72 -6.78 -7.44
N LEU A 126 -19.80 -7.71 -6.46
CA LEU A 126 -19.25 -7.54 -5.11
C LEU A 126 -17.73 -7.36 -5.14
N LEU A 127 -17.01 -8.26 -5.79
CA LEU A 127 -15.55 -8.19 -5.89
C LEU A 127 -15.10 -6.92 -6.61
N LYS A 128 -15.80 -6.53 -7.66
CA LYS A 128 -15.56 -5.26 -8.35
C LYS A 128 -15.75 -4.07 -7.42
N SER A 129 -16.85 -4.03 -6.66
CA SER A 129 -17.10 -2.95 -5.69
C SER A 129 -16.08 -2.95 -4.55
N PHE A 130 -15.64 -4.13 -4.09
CA PHE A 130 -14.56 -4.23 -3.12
C PHE A 130 -13.27 -3.58 -3.64
N TYR A 131 -12.93 -3.81 -4.90
CA TYR A 131 -11.77 -3.18 -5.54
C TYR A 131 -11.93 -1.66 -5.67
N GLU A 132 -13.14 -1.18 -6.01
CA GLU A 132 -13.43 0.25 -6.19
C GLU A 132 -13.44 1.03 -4.87
N TYR A 133 -14.06 0.47 -3.82
CA TYR A 133 -14.32 1.18 -2.55
C TYR A 133 -13.43 0.74 -1.38
N GLY A 134 -12.74 -0.41 -1.50
CA GLY A 134 -11.96 -1.00 -0.42
C GLY A 134 -12.79 -1.72 0.64
N PHE A 135 -14.12 -1.72 0.52
CA PHE A 135 -15.03 -2.44 1.40
C PHE A 135 -16.34 -2.80 0.70
N VAL A 136 -17.05 -3.79 1.24
CA VAL A 136 -18.43 -4.16 0.87
C VAL A 136 -19.18 -4.61 2.11
N ILE A 137 -20.50 -4.52 2.08
CA ILE A 137 -21.40 -5.01 3.12
C ILE A 137 -22.18 -6.18 2.55
N ILE A 138 -22.14 -7.33 3.21
CA ILE A 138 -22.90 -8.51 2.82
C ILE A 138 -23.95 -8.78 3.88
N LYS A 139 -25.23 -8.78 3.49
CA LYS A 139 -26.37 -9.07 4.37
C LYS A 139 -26.84 -10.52 4.19
N ASN A 140 -27.55 -11.02 5.19
CA ASN A 140 -28.14 -12.37 5.22
C ASN A 140 -27.10 -13.51 5.18
N VAL A 141 -25.88 -13.24 5.62
CA VAL A 141 -24.86 -14.27 5.77
C VAL A 141 -25.27 -15.19 6.94
N PRO A 142 -25.12 -16.53 6.81
CA PRO A 142 -25.41 -17.44 7.90
C PRO A 142 -24.61 -17.15 9.16
N THR A 143 -25.28 -17.14 10.32
CA THR A 143 -24.67 -16.86 11.64
C THR A 143 -24.11 -18.13 12.29
N LYS A 144 -23.37 -18.95 11.55
CA LYS A 144 -22.68 -20.14 12.07
C LYS A 144 -21.28 -19.75 12.55
N ASN A 145 -20.79 -20.46 13.56
CA ASN A 145 -19.40 -20.31 13.99
C ASN A 145 -18.45 -20.56 12.80
N ASN A 146 -17.43 -19.74 12.69
CA ASN A 146 -16.39 -19.79 11.63
C ASN A 146 -16.89 -19.60 10.19
N TYR A 147 -18.15 -19.21 9.97
CA TYR A 147 -18.67 -19.02 8.61
C TYR A 147 -17.90 -17.96 7.81
N ILE A 148 -17.29 -16.98 8.49
CA ILE A 148 -16.42 -15.99 7.85
C ILE A 148 -15.21 -16.64 7.17
N VAL A 149 -14.68 -17.71 7.77
CA VAL A 149 -13.56 -18.49 7.23
C VAL A 149 -14.00 -19.25 5.98
N ASP A 150 -15.17 -19.90 6.04
CA ASP A 150 -15.76 -20.60 4.90
C ASP A 150 -16.02 -19.63 3.74
N PHE A 151 -16.56 -18.45 4.07
CA PHE A 151 -16.78 -17.39 3.09
C PHE A 151 -15.47 -16.90 2.45
N ALA A 152 -14.45 -16.62 3.25
CA ALA A 152 -13.16 -16.17 2.75
C ALA A 152 -12.50 -17.23 1.85
N ASN A 153 -12.51 -18.51 2.25
CA ASN A 153 -11.96 -19.60 1.47
C ASN A 153 -12.70 -19.85 0.14
N SER A 154 -13.97 -19.47 0.02
CA SER A 154 -14.70 -19.55 -1.24
C SER A 154 -14.26 -18.51 -2.26
N ILE A 155 -13.66 -17.40 -1.80
CA ILE A 155 -13.08 -16.36 -2.65
C ILE A 155 -11.64 -16.72 -3.04
N GLY A 156 -10.87 -17.24 -2.07
CA GLY A 156 -9.47 -17.62 -2.26
C GLY A 156 -8.85 -18.14 -0.98
N SER A 157 -7.67 -18.72 -1.08
CA SER A 157 -6.95 -19.24 0.08
C SER A 157 -6.62 -18.13 1.09
N ILE A 158 -6.95 -18.34 2.36
CA ILE A 158 -6.56 -17.45 3.43
C ILE A 158 -5.05 -17.51 3.60
N ARG A 159 -4.40 -16.37 3.55
CA ARG A 159 -2.96 -16.28 3.76
C ARG A 159 -2.67 -16.18 5.26
N PRO A 160 -1.90 -17.11 5.85
CA PRO A 160 -1.47 -16.96 7.22
C PRO A 160 -0.62 -15.70 7.41
N THR A 161 -0.80 -15.05 8.53
CA THR A 161 -0.02 -13.86 8.91
C THR A 161 1.11 -14.24 9.86
N ASN A 162 1.99 -13.27 10.18
CA ASN A 162 3.04 -13.46 11.19
C ASN A 162 2.48 -13.72 12.60
N PHE A 163 1.20 -13.45 12.80
CA PHE A 163 0.50 -13.66 14.07
C PHE A 163 -0.27 -14.99 14.11
N GLY A 164 -0.13 -15.83 13.08
CA GLY A 164 -0.84 -17.08 12.93
C GLY A 164 -2.04 -16.99 11.98
N GLU A 165 -2.79 -18.07 11.91
CA GLU A 165 -3.99 -18.16 11.06
C GLU A 165 -5.23 -17.59 11.76
N PHE A 166 -5.24 -17.60 13.10
CA PHE A 166 -6.33 -17.12 13.97
C PHE A 166 -5.78 -16.66 15.32
#